data_ac4ac2eaf1a60ae382f5eefca8210692
#
_entry.id   ac4ac2eaf1a60ae382f5eefca8210692
#
_cell.length_a   1.000
_cell.length_b   1.000
_cell.length_c   1.000
_cell.angle_alpha   90.00
_cell.angle_beta   90.00
_cell.angle_gamma   90.00
#
_symmetry.space_group_name_H-M   'P 1'
#
loop_
_entity.id
_entity.type
_entity.pdbx_description
1 polymer ?
#
loop_
_entity_poly.entity_id
_entity_poly.type
_entity_poly.pdbx_seq_one_letter_code
_entity_poly.pdbx_strand_id
1 'polypeptide(L)'
;MTAIAQTRSGWRTPAIVLASGCAIVLISMGLRATSGIFLKPMTMDTGWSREAFSIAIALQNLLWGLTGPFFGAIADRYGAGRTLVAGAFLYAVGLVWMAHAQTTTELTLSAGVVIGLGIAGTAIGLVMSVIARSVPPEKRSMSLGLIGAFASMGQFVMLPLAQWWIDAWDWHVALVLHAMVATLIVPLAAGLVGKPTHTGPQQTVSAALAEVACDKSFHLLFWGYFVCGFQVVFIAVHFPSFLMDKGLPANLGMQAIALVGLFNILGSFLAGWLGGRYAKKYLLSAIYISRSVLISVFLLLPITPFSVYVFSAIIGVLWLSTVPLTNGLVGHRYGLRYMAMLTGIVFFGHQIGAFLGVWLGGVIFDRTGSYDMAWAISIALGVFAALGHLPIREAPLVKVPQPAPA
;
A
#
# COMPACT_ATOMS: atom_id res chain seq x y z
N MET A 1 15.35 -27.43 24.88
CA MET A 1 16.53 -26.77 24.30
C MET A 1 17.05 -27.62 23.17
N THR A 2 16.65 -27.36 21.95
CA THR A 2 17.24 -28.01 20.75
C THR A 2 17.42 -26.89 19.73
N ALA A 3 18.68 -26.49 19.59
CA ALA A 3 19.13 -25.48 18.66
C ALA A 3 18.83 -25.94 17.23
N ILE A 4 17.99 -25.18 16.51
CA ILE A 4 17.77 -25.35 15.09
C ILE A 4 19.04 -24.89 14.39
N ALA A 5 19.87 -25.85 14.00
CA ALA A 5 21.01 -25.66 13.12
C ALA A 5 20.47 -25.29 11.72
N GLN A 6 20.21 -24.00 11.49
CA GLN A 6 20.14 -23.49 10.14
C GLN A 6 21.56 -23.45 9.59
N THR A 7 21.81 -24.15 8.50
CA THR A 7 22.99 -23.96 7.63
C THR A 7 22.89 -22.53 7.06
N ARG A 8 23.33 -21.55 7.84
CA ARG A 8 23.46 -20.16 7.41
C ARG A 8 24.72 -20.08 6.55
N SER A 9 24.61 -19.67 5.31
CA SER A 9 25.77 -19.14 4.61
C SER A 9 26.35 -18.02 5.49
N GLY A 10 27.63 -18.09 5.84
CA GLY A 10 28.24 -17.32 6.93
C GLY A 10 28.10 -15.77 6.83
N TRP A 11 27.70 -15.22 5.67
CA TRP A 11 27.50 -13.79 5.45
C TRP A 11 26.05 -13.29 5.76
N ARG A 12 25.06 -14.19 5.85
CA ARG A 12 23.64 -13.83 6.07
C ARG A 12 23.31 -13.67 7.54
N THR A 13 23.74 -12.57 8.13
CA THR A 13 23.37 -12.20 9.50
C THR A 13 21.94 -11.60 9.54
N PRO A 14 21.24 -11.61 10.70
CA PRO A 14 19.95 -10.93 10.86
C PRO A 14 20.00 -9.45 10.46
N ALA A 15 21.13 -8.77 10.66
CA ALA A 15 21.32 -7.38 10.27
C ALA A 15 21.34 -7.21 8.75
N ILE A 16 22.02 -8.08 8.01
CA ILE A 16 22.04 -8.06 6.53
C ILE A 16 20.66 -8.35 5.97
N VAL A 17 19.94 -9.34 6.53
CA VAL A 17 18.56 -9.65 6.13
C VAL A 17 17.65 -8.44 6.34
N LEU A 18 17.75 -7.77 7.49
CA LEU A 18 16.97 -6.58 7.81
C LEU A 18 17.33 -5.41 6.89
N ALA A 19 18.61 -5.12 6.68
CA ALA A 19 19.07 -4.04 5.81
C ALA A 19 18.61 -4.25 4.35
N SER A 20 18.78 -5.49 3.82
CA SER A 20 18.30 -5.85 2.48
C SER A 20 16.79 -5.69 2.37
N GLY A 21 16.03 -6.11 3.38
CA GLY A 21 14.59 -5.95 3.41
C GLY A 21 14.15 -4.49 3.44
N CYS A 22 14.79 -3.65 4.25
CA CYS A 22 14.56 -2.21 4.31
C CYS A 22 14.81 -1.56 2.93
N ALA A 23 15.92 -1.89 2.28
CA ALA A 23 16.27 -1.35 0.96
C ALA A 23 15.27 -1.79 -0.12
N ILE A 24 14.87 -3.06 -0.14
CA ILE A 24 13.86 -3.57 -1.09
C ILE A 24 12.53 -2.84 -0.93
N VAL A 25 12.05 -2.66 0.30
CA VAL A 25 10.78 -2.00 0.55
C VAL A 25 10.85 -0.50 0.24
N LEU A 26 11.97 0.15 0.56
CA LEU A 26 12.23 1.54 0.17
C LEU A 26 12.10 1.71 -1.34
N ILE A 27 12.77 0.86 -2.13
CA ILE A 27 12.72 0.90 -3.60
C ILE A 27 11.30 0.61 -4.09
N SER A 28 10.72 -0.53 -3.73
CA SER A 28 9.44 -0.99 -4.26
C SER A 28 8.29 -0.02 -3.94
N MET A 29 8.19 0.44 -2.69
CA MET A 29 7.15 1.38 -2.27
C MET A 29 7.42 2.81 -2.75
N GLY A 30 8.70 3.19 -2.87
CA GLY A 30 9.11 4.46 -3.44
C GLY A 30 8.70 4.59 -4.91
N LEU A 31 9.07 3.61 -5.74
CA LEU A 31 8.69 3.58 -7.16
C LEU A 31 7.15 3.64 -7.34
N ARG A 32 6.41 2.87 -6.53
CA ARG A 32 4.95 2.88 -6.58
C ARG A 32 4.36 4.26 -6.26
N ALA A 33 4.95 5.00 -5.32
CA ALA A 33 4.44 6.29 -4.88
C ALA A 33 4.53 7.39 -5.95
N THR A 34 5.38 7.21 -6.97
CA THR A 34 5.59 8.21 -8.03
C THR A 34 4.52 8.19 -9.11
N SER A 35 3.59 7.20 -9.15
CA SER A 35 2.63 7.03 -10.24
C SER A 35 1.83 8.31 -10.55
N GLY A 36 1.42 9.06 -9.53
CA GLY A 36 0.61 10.27 -9.70
C GLY A 36 1.30 11.43 -10.43
N ILE A 37 2.63 11.57 -10.31
CA ILE A 37 3.36 12.65 -10.98
C ILE A 37 3.53 12.41 -12.48
N PHE A 38 3.37 11.17 -12.96
CA PHE A 38 3.40 10.82 -14.37
C PHE A 38 2.09 11.11 -15.11
N LEU A 39 0.95 11.22 -14.39
CA LEU A 39 -0.37 11.37 -15.01
C LEU A 39 -0.40 12.54 -16.00
N LYS A 40 -0.07 13.73 -15.55
CA LYS A 40 -0.20 14.95 -16.38
C LYS A 40 0.87 15.02 -17.49
N PRO A 41 2.16 14.78 -17.25
CA PRO A 41 3.16 14.73 -18.31
C PRO A 41 2.79 13.75 -19.43
N MET A 42 2.39 12.53 -19.09
CA MET A 42 2.02 11.52 -20.09
C MET A 42 0.77 11.93 -20.87
N THR A 43 -0.30 12.38 -20.21
CA THR A 43 -1.54 12.74 -20.90
C THR A 43 -1.39 13.98 -21.78
N MET A 44 -0.50 14.92 -21.42
CA MET A 44 -0.22 16.10 -22.25
C MET A 44 0.63 15.75 -23.49
N ASP A 45 1.57 14.83 -23.38
CA ASP A 45 2.44 14.45 -24.48
C ASP A 45 1.77 13.50 -25.47
N THR A 46 1.06 12.49 -24.97
CA THR A 46 0.43 11.45 -25.81
C THR A 46 -0.98 11.81 -26.28
N GLY A 47 -1.62 12.81 -25.67
CA GLY A 47 -3.04 13.13 -25.90
C GLY A 47 -4.02 12.10 -25.31
N TRP A 48 -3.54 11.17 -24.50
CA TRP A 48 -4.42 10.18 -23.83
C TRP A 48 -5.27 10.82 -22.76
N SER A 49 -6.47 10.26 -22.56
CA SER A 49 -7.37 10.71 -21.51
C SER A 49 -6.82 10.36 -20.11
N ARG A 50 -7.25 11.10 -19.09
CA ARG A 50 -6.93 10.73 -17.69
C ARG A 50 -7.60 9.43 -17.28
N GLU A 51 -8.76 9.10 -17.87
CA GLU A 51 -9.40 7.80 -17.67
C GLU A 51 -8.49 6.65 -18.13
N ALA A 52 -7.86 6.77 -19.32
CA ALA A 52 -6.96 5.74 -19.85
C ALA A 52 -5.75 5.50 -18.95
N PHE A 53 -5.15 6.55 -18.40
CA PHE A 53 -4.08 6.40 -17.40
C PHE A 53 -4.63 5.79 -16.09
N SER A 54 -5.78 6.28 -15.65
CA SER A 54 -6.35 5.89 -14.36
C SER A 54 -6.79 4.44 -14.34
N ILE A 55 -7.34 3.88 -15.45
CA ILE A 55 -7.70 2.46 -15.53
C ILE A 55 -6.45 1.56 -15.44
N ALA A 56 -5.33 1.98 -16.01
CA ALA A 56 -4.07 1.24 -15.91
C ALA A 56 -3.60 1.17 -14.44
N ILE A 57 -3.55 2.31 -13.75
CA ILE A 57 -3.13 2.36 -12.34
C ILE A 57 -4.17 1.71 -11.41
N ALA A 58 -5.45 1.80 -11.72
CA ALA A 58 -6.50 1.11 -10.99
C ALA A 58 -6.34 -0.42 -11.08
N LEU A 59 -6.14 -0.94 -12.29
CA LEU A 59 -5.87 -2.36 -12.53
C LEU A 59 -4.59 -2.83 -11.84
N GLN A 60 -3.54 -2.01 -11.82
CA GLN A 60 -2.31 -2.27 -11.08
C GLN A 60 -2.57 -2.55 -9.59
N ASN A 61 -3.37 -1.69 -8.93
CA ASN A 61 -3.72 -1.85 -7.53
C ASN A 61 -4.60 -3.09 -7.29
N LEU A 62 -5.58 -3.34 -8.17
CA LEU A 62 -6.45 -4.52 -8.07
C LEU A 62 -5.65 -5.81 -8.18
N LEU A 63 -4.76 -5.91 -9.17
CA LEU A 63 -3.90 -7.08 -9.37
C LEU A 63 -2.91 -7.27 -8.23
N TRP A 64 -2.35 -6.19 -7.68
CA TRP A 64 -1.53 -6.30 -6.48
C TRP A 64 -2.28 -6.98 -5.33
N GLY A 65 -3.53 -6.57 -5.05
CA GLY A 65 -4.34 -7.19 -4.00
C GLY A 65 -4.73 -8.64 -4.31
N LEU A 66 -5.20 -8.87 -5.53
CA LEU A 66 -5.69 -10.18 -5.97
C LEU A 66 -4.57 -11.24 -6.03
N THR A 67 -3.40 -10.86 -6.54
CA THR A 67 -2.30 -11.80 -6.78
C THR A 67 -1.32 -11.91 -5.61
N GLY A 68 -1.38 -11.00 -4.64
CA GLY A 68 -0.55 -11.03 -3.43
C GLY A 68 -0.52 -12.38 -2.72
N PRO A 69 -1.66 -13.03 -2.43
CA PRO A 69 -1.70 -14.37 -1.83
C PRO A 69 -0.99 -15.46 -2.67
N PHE A 70 -1.08 -15.37 -4.00
CA PHE A 70 -0.41 -16.32 -4.89
C PHE A 70 1.11 -16.15 -4.85
N PHE A 71 1.60 -14.91 -4.88
CA PHE A 71 3.03 -14.62 -4.70
C PHE A 71 3.51 -15.02 -3.31
N GLY A 72 2.68 -14.88 -2.28
CA GLY A 72 2.94 -15.42 -0.94
C GLY A 72 3.13 -16.93 -0.95
N ALA A 73 2.23 -17.68 -1.57
CA ALA A 73 2.31 -19.14 -1.71
C ALA A 73 3.55 -19.59 -2.51
N ILE A 74 3.89 -18.86 -3.59
CA ILE A 74 5.12 -19.08 -4.37
C ILE A 74 6.36 -18.86 -3.48
N ALA A 75 6.37 -17.79 -2.69
CA ALA A 75 7.46 -17.49 -1.77
C ALA A 75 7.62 -18.56 -0.68
N ASP A 76 6.52 -19.09 -0.17
CA ASP A 76 6.54 -20.17 0.82
C ASP A 76 7.03 -21.50 0.22
N ARG A 77 6.72 -21.79 -1.04
CA ARG A 77 7.14 -23.03 -1.70
C ARG A 77 8.55 -22.96 -2.27
N TYR A 78 8.90 -21.87 -2.94
CA TYR A 78 10.14 -21.74 -3.72
C TYR A 78 11.16 -20.80 -3.07
N GLY A 79 10.77 -20.06 -2.02
CA GLY A 79 11.59 -19.11 -1.29
C GLY A 79 11.36 -17.66 -1.72
N ALA A 80 11.34 -16.77 -0.72
CA ALA A 80 11.03 -15.35 -0.94
C ALA A 80 12.02 -14.64 -1.86
N GLY A 81 13.32 -14.97 -1.82
CA GLY A 81 14.33 -14.37 -2.68
C GLY A 81 14.03 -14.55 -4.18
N ARG A 82 13.59 -15.75 -4.59
CA ARG A 82 13.23 -16.03 -6.00
C ARG A 82 11.98 -15.26 -6.41
N THR A 83 11.00 -15.16 -5.53
CA THR A 83 9.76 -14.40 -5.77
C THR A 83 10.05 -12.92 -5.92
N LEU A 84 10.92 -12.35 -5.07
CA LEU A 84 11.37 -10.97 -5.15
C LEU A 84 12.11 -10.67 -6.48
N VAL A 85 12.99 -11.59 -6.93
CA VAL A 85 13.69 -11.45 -8.22
C VAL A 85 12.70 -11.46 -9.39
N ALA A 86 11.75 -12.40 -9.40
CA ALA A 86 10.72 -12.47 -10.45
C ALA A 86 9.84 -11.21 -10.43
N GLY A 87 9.43 -10.73 -9.25
CA GLY A 87 8.66 -9.49 -9.08
C GLY A 87 9.44 -8.26 -9.56
N ALA A 88 10.73 -8.14 -9.20
CA ALA A 88 11.59 -7.04 -9.64
C ALA A 88 11.79 -7.04 -11.17
N PHE A 89 11.94 -8.22 -11.77
CA PHE A 89 12.03 -8.36 -13.22
C PHE A 89 10.75 -7.89 -13.92
N LEU A 90 9.58 -8.36 -13.46
CA LEU A 90 8.29 -7.91 -13.97
C LEU A 90 8.12 -6.41 -13.80
N TYR A 91 8.51 -5.87 -12.65
CA TYR A 91 8.42 -4.44 -12.40
C TYR A 91 9.27 -3.64 -13.38
N ALA A 92 10.55 -4.02 -13.56
CA ALA A 92 11.46 -3.35 -14.48
C ALA A 92 10.99 -3.45 -15.94
N VAL A 93 10.59 -4.65 -16.39
CA VAL A 93 10.04 -4.86 -17.74
C VAL A 93 8.79 -4.02 -17.98
N GLY A 94 7.87 -4.00 -16.99
CA GLY A 94 6.65 -3.20 -17.08
C GLY A 94 6.93 -1.70 -17.17
N LEU A 95 7.91 -1.17 -16.42
CA LEU A 95 8.31 0.24 -16.48
C LEU A 95 8.94 0.60 -17.83
N VAL A 96 9.84 -0.25 -18.37
CA VAL A 96 10.42 -0.03 -19.71
C VAL A 96 9.33 -0.09 -20.78
N TRP A 97 8.42 -1.06 -20.71
CA TRP A 97 7.32 -1.14 -21.66
C TRP A 97 6.39 0.07 -21.56
N MET A 98 6.05 0.50 -20.34
CA MET A 98 5.26 1.72 -20.10
C MET A 98 5.91 2.96 -20.71
N ALA A 99 7.25 3.08 -20.63
CA ALA A 99 8.01 4.19 -21.23
C ALA A 99 7.92 4.24 -22.76
N HIS A 100 7.67 3.10 -23.43
CA HIS A 100 7.59 2.99 -24.88
C HIS A 100 6.17 2.68 -25.38
N ALA A 101 5.17 2.74 -24.51
CA ALA A 101 3.79 2.48 -24.88
C ALA A 101 3.27 3.51 -25.88
N GLN A 102 2.71 3.03 -27.00
CA GLN A 102 2.15 3.89 -28.06
C GLN A 102 0.62 3.89 -28.06
N THR A 103 0.00 2.97 -27.31
CA THR A 103 -1.44 2.82 -27.21
C THR A 103 -1.90 2.73 -25.76
N THR A 104 -3.15 3.10 -25.51
CA THR A 104 -3.76 2.98 -24.17
C THR A 104 -3.87 1.52 -23.73
N THR A 105 -3.97 0.58 -24.68
CA THR A 105 -3.93 -0.86 -24.39
C THR A 105 -2.55 -1.28 -23.87
N GLU A 106 -1.47 -0.83 -24.52
CA GLU A 106 -0.10 -1.09 -24.08
C GLU A 106 0.17 -0.47 -22.70
N LEU A 107 -0.33 0.75 -22.45
CA LEU A 107 -0.28 1.37 -21.15
C LEU A 107 -0.99 0.50 -20.09
N THR A 108 -2.19 0.01 -20.41
CA THR A 108 -2.96 -0.84 -19.47
C THR A 108 -2.27 -2.18 -19.20
N LEU A 109 -1.67 -2.79 -20.21
CA LEU A 109 -0.94 -4.04 -20.06
C LEU A 109 0.38 -3.84 -19.30
N SER A 110 1.16 -2.82 -19.65
CA SER A 110 2.45 -2.55 -18.99
C SER A 110 2.27 -2.05 -17.56
N ALA A 111 1.57 -0.92 -17.37
CA ALA A 111 1.39 -0.29 -16.08
C ALA A 111 0.38 -1.04 -15.19
N GLY A 112 -0.72 -1.53 -15.77
CA GLY A 112 -1.77 -2.22 -15.04
C GLY A 112 -1.40 -3.65 -14.70
N VAL A 113 -1.09 -4.46 -15.71
CA VAL A 113 -0.89 -5.90 -15.53
C VAL A 113 0.53 -6.21 -15.08
N VAL A 114 1.52 -5.88 -15.88
CA VAL A 114 2.91 -6.32 -15.65
C VAL A 114 3.50 -5.67 -14.41
N ILE A 115 3.35 -4.35 -14.25
CA ILE A 115 3.79 -3.65 -13.03
C ILE A 115 2.96 -4.11 -11.82
N GLY A 116 1.65 -4.32 -11.96
CA GLY A 116 0.80 -4.82 -10.87
C GLY A 116 1.27 -6.16 -10.31
N LEU A 117 1.62 -7.12 -11.19
CA LEU A 117 2.24 -8.39 -10.83
C LEU A 117 3.65 -8.18 -10.20
N GLY A 118 4.43 -7.25 -10.75
CA GLY A 118 5.75 -6.88 -10.21
C GLY A 118 5.66 -6.37 -8.77
N ILE A 119 4.71 -5.47 -8.48
CA ILE A 119 4.45 -4.95 -7.13
C ILE A 119 4.02 -6.08 -6.19
N ALA A 120 3.14 -6.99 -6.64
CA ALA A 120 2.73 -8.14 -5.84
C ALA A 120 3.91 -9.06 -5.49
N GLY A 121 4.81 -9.28 -6.45
CA GLY A 121 6.04 -10.07 -6.25
C GLY A 121 7.10 -9.40 -5.37
N THR A 122 7.05 -8.06 -5.22
CA THR A 122 7.96 -7.29 -4.35
C THR A 122 7.26 -6.70 -3.13
N ALA A 123 6.06 -7.20 -2.80
CA ALA A 123 5.21 -6.66 -1.75
C ALA A 123 5.87 -6.66 -0.37
N ILE A 124 5.62 -5.60 0.40
CA ILE A 124 6.11 -5.43 1.77
C ILE A 124 5.80 -6.64 2.68
N GLY A 125 4.66 -7.30 2.49
CA GLY A 125 4.26 -8.49 3.26
C GLY A 125 5.22 -9.67 3.10
N LEU A 126 5.76 -9.89 1.88
CA LEU A 126 6.78 -10.92 1.64
C LEU A 126 8.05 -10.64 2.45
N VAL A 127 8.54 -9.40 2.39
CA VAL A 127 9.74 -8.96 3.11
C VAL A 127 9.52 -9.08 4.62
N MET A 128 8.38 -8.58 5.13
CA MET A 128 8.02 -8.67 6.55
C MET A 128 8.00 -10.13 7.04
N SER A 129 7.48 -11.06 6.25
CA SER A 129 7.40 -12.47 6.60
C SER A 129 8.78 -13.11 6.78
N VAL A 130 9.75 -12.75 5.92
CA VAL A 130 11.15 -13.23 6.02
C VAL A 130 11.82 -12.66 7.26
N ILE A 131 11.67 -11.35 7.49
CA ILE A 131 12.30 -10.66 8.61
C ILE A 131 11.75 -11.18 9.95
N ALA A 132 10.43 -11.35 10.06
CA ALA A 132 9.81 -11.89 11.27
C ALA A 132 10.36 -13.26 11.67
N ARG A 133 10.82 -14.07 10.70
CA ARG A 133 11.46 -15.37 10.93
C ARG A 133 12.97 -15.30 11.17
N SER A 134 13.62 -14.23 10.73
CA SER A 134 15.09 -14.09 10.73
C SER A 134 15.63 -13.36 11.96
N VAL A 135 14.77 -12.63 12.68
CA VAL A 135 15.17 -11.86 13.87
C VAL A 135 14.65 -12.51 15.16
N PRO A 136 15.36 -12.33 16.29
CA PRO A 136 14.91 -12.79 17.60
C PRO A 136 13.51 -12.23 17.95
N PRO A 137 12.68 -12.99 18.70
CA PRO A 137 11.32 -12.58 19.07
C PRO A 137 11.24 -11.18 19.70
N GLU A 138 12.21 -10.83 20.54
CA GLU A 138 12.30 -9.57 21.28
C GLU A 138 12.48 -8.35 20.34
N LYS A 139 13.17 -8.55 19.20
CA LYS A 139 13.46 -7.52 18.21
C LYS A 139 12.46 -7.49 17.03
N ARG A 140 11.53 -8.46 16.98
CA ARG A 140 10.63 -8.64 15.83
C ARG A 140 9.75 -7.42 15.59
N SER A 141 9.08 -6.91 16.61
CA SER A 141 8.19 -5.74 16.50
C SER A 141 8.93 -4.51 16.00
N MET A 142 10.12 -4.23 16.57
CA MET A 142 10.96 -3.12 16.13
C MET A 142 11.42 -3.28 14.68
N SER A 143 11.83 -4.48 14.28
CA SER A 143 12.27 -4.75 12.89
C SER A 143 11.14 -4.58 11.88
N LEU A 144 9.93 -5.01 12.20
CA LEU A 144 8.76 -4.82 11.34
C LEU A 144 8.33 -3.34 11.26
N GLY A 145 8.44 -2.61 12.37
CA GLY A 145 8.24 -1.17 12.39
C GLY A 145 9.24 -0.42 11.51
N LEU A 146 10.50 -0.84 11.55
CA LEU A 146 11.55 -0.26 10.70
C LEU A 146 11.27 -0.47 9.21
N ILE A 147 10.79 -1.66 8.81
CA ILE A 147 10.35 -1.91 7.41
C ILE A 147 9.24 -0.94 6.99
N GLY A 148 8.25 -0.70 7.85
CA GLY A 148 7.20 0.28 7.59
C GLY A 148 7.74 1.71 7.43
N ALA A 149 8.70 2.10 8.26
CA ALA A 149 9.36 3.40 8.16
C ALA A 149 10.14 3.55 6.84
N PHE A 150 10.85 2.51 6.40
CA PHE A 150 11.57 2.51 5.13
C PHE A 150 10.63 2.54 3.91
N ALA A 151 9.42 1.97 4.01
CA ALA A 151 8.39 2.12 2.98
C ALA A 151 8.00 3.60 2.78
N SER A 152 7.77 4.33 3.87
CA SER A 152 7.45 5.76 3.84
C SER A 152 8.65 6.62 3.43
N MET A 153 9.86 6.24 3.85
CA MET A 153 11.11 6.87 3.41
C MET A 153 11.29 6.72 1.90
N GLY A 154 10.95 5.56 1.33
CA GLY A 154 10.97 5.32 -0.12
C GLY A 154 10.10 6.32 -0.87
N GLN A 155 8.88 6.56 -0.41
CA GLN A 155 7.98 7.58 -0.97
C GLN A 155 8.63 8.98 -0.89
N PHE A 156 9.18 9.34 0.26
CA PHE A 156 9.82 10.65 0.47
C PHE A 156 11.04 10.87 -0.44
N VAL A 157 11.85 9.85 -0.68
CA VAL A 157 13.08 9.93 -1.48
C VAL A 157 12.80 9.84 -2.98
N MET A 158 11.93 8.89 -3.40
CA MET A 158 11.72 8.61 -4.83
C MET A 158 10.92 9.70 -5.54
N LEU A 159 10.02 10.40 -4.85
CA LEU A 159 9.21 11.45 -5.47
C LEU A 159 10.06 12.64 -5.96
N PRO A 160 10.93 13.27 -5.15
CA PRO A 160 11.81 14.31 -5.62
C PRO A 160 12.75 13.85 -6.74
N LEU A 161 13.27 12.62 -6.61
CA LEU A 161 14.17 12.04 -7.60
C LEU A 161 13.47 11.83 -8.95
N ALA A 162 12.25 11.29 -8.93
CA ALA A 162 11.44 11.09 -10.11
C ALA A 162 11.05 12.40 -10.78
N GLN A 163 10.66 13.41 -10.01
CA GLN A 163 10.33 14.73 -10.55
C GLN A 163 11.58 15.36 -11.18
N TRP A 164 12.75 15.27 -10.53
CA TRP A 164 14.00 15.76 -11.10
C TRP A 164 14.32 15.09 -12.43
N TRP A 165 14.10 13.78 -12.57
CA TRP A 165 14.30 13.07 -13.83
C TRP A 165 13.32 13.53 -14.91
N ILE A 166 12.05 13.77 -14.56
CA ILE A 166 11.04 14.29 -15.50
C ILE A 166 11.43 15.69 -15.97
N ASP A 167 11.87 16.55 -15.05
CA ASP A 167 12.21 17.94 -15.36
C ASP A 167 13.53 18.08 -16.15
N ALA A 168 14.50 17.18 -15.88
CA ALA A 168 15.82 17.21 -16.52
C ALA A 168 15.83 16.60 -17.93
N TRP A 169 14.97 15.62 -18.18
CA TRP A 169 14.88 14.91 -19.46
C TRP A 169 13.44 14.89 -19.95
N ASP A 170 12.70 13.84 -19.58
CA ASP A 170 11.28 13.65 -19.85
C ASP A 170 10.72 12.49 -19.03
N TRP A 171 9.42 12.21 -19.17
CA TRP A 171 8.77 11.10 -18.45
C TRP A 171 9.20 9.71 -18.96
N HIS A 172 9.63 9.57 -20.25
CA HIS A 172 10.10 8.30 -20.81
C HIS A 172 11.42 7.90 -20.14
N VAL A 173 12.41 8.83 -20.14
CA VAL A 173 13.70 8.60 -19.48
C VAL A 173 13.51 8.35 -17.98
N ALA A 174 12.63 9.11 -17.32
CA ALA A 174 12.33 8.90 -15.91
C ALA A 174 11.82 7.48 -15.63
N LEU A 175 10.93 6.91 -16.46
CA LEU A 175 10.45 5.53 -16.32
C LEU A 175 11.57 4.50 -16.56
N VAL A 176 12.47 4.72 -17.52
CA VAL A 176 13.63 3.84 -17.72
C VAL A 176 14.57 3.87 -16.53
N LEU A 177 14.81 5.05 -15.94
CA LEU A 177 15.60 5.18 -14.71
C LEU A 177 14.91 4.50 -13.51
N HIS A 178 13.58 4.57 -13.41
CA HIS A 178 12.81 3.78 -12.45
C HIS A 178 13.02 2.28 -12.63
N ALA A 179 13.04 1.81 -13.88
CA ALA A 179 13.31 0.40 -14.18
C ALA A 179 14.71 -0.01 -13.72
N MET A 180 15.73 0.82 -13.94
CA MET A 180 17.08 0.58 -13.43
C MET A 180 17.10 0.50 -11.89
N VAL A 181 16.39 1.39 -11.20
CA VAL A 181 16.27 1.33 -9.73
C VAL A 181 15.54 0.06 -9.29
N ALA A 182 14.50 -0.39 -10.00
CA ALA A 182 13.80 -1.64 -9.69
C ALA A 182 14.73 -2.85 -9.79
N THR A 183 15.69 -2.88 -10.73
CA THR A 183 16.65 -3.98 -10.85
C THR A 183 17.59 -4.11 -9.65
N LEU A 184 17.79 -3.05 -8.86
CA LEU A 184 18.59 -3.12 -7.62
C LEU A 184 17.96 -4.06 -6.57
N ILE A 185 16.66 -4.36 -6.69
CA ILE A 185 16.01 -5.37 -5.84
C ILE A 185 16.63 -6.76 -6.06
N VAL A 186 17.13 -7.06 -7.27
CA VAL A 186 17.68 -8.39 -7.61
C VAL A 186 18.88 -8.78 -6.73
N PRO A 187 19.97 -7.98 -6.65
CA PRO A 187 21.07 -8.30 -5.74
C PRO A 187 20.66 -8.26 -4.26
N LEU A 188 19.76 -7.35 -3.87
CA LEU A 188 19.27 -7.25 -2.51
C LEU A 188 18.45 -8.49 -2.08
N ALA A 189 17.73 -9.11 -3.02
CA ALA A 189 16.95 -10.32 -2.78
C ALA A 189 17.82 -11.51 -2.33
N ALA A 190 19.13 -11.51 -2.63
CA ALA A 190 20.08 -12.50 -2.12
C ALA A 190 20.14 -12.52 -0.57
N GLY A 191 19.94 -11.37 0.08
CA GLY A 191 19.81 -11.27 1.53
C GLY A 191 18.59 -12.01 2.10
N LEU A 192 17.50 -12.16 1.32
CA LEU A 192 16.24 -12.75 1.74
C LEU A 192 16.00 -14.18 1.20
N VAL A 193 17.03 -14.84 0.67
CA VAL A 193 16.95 -16.25 0.22
C VAL A 193 16.67 -17.17 1.41
N GLY A 194 15.76 -18.13 1.28
CA GLY A 194 15.45 -19.16 2.28
C GLY A 194 14.01 -19.64 2.15
N LYS A 195 13.77 -20.89 2.48
CA LYS A 195 12.43 -21.47 2.55
C LYS A 195 11.91 -21.41 3.98
N PRO A 196 10.63 -21.14 4.23
CA PRO A 196 10.05 -21.28 5.54
C PRO A 196 10.01 -22.77 5.95
N THR A 197 10.39 -23.04 7.19
CA THR A 197 10.13 -24.33 7.83
C THR A 197 8.78 -24.27 8.51
N HIS A 198 7.79 -24.99 7.98
CA HIS A 198 6.47 -25.10 8.59
C HIS A 198 6.54 -26.07 9.78
N THR A 199 6.35 -25.56 10.98
CA THR A 199 6.16 -26.35 12.19
C THR A 199 4.85 -25.95 12.84
N GLY A 200 3.83 -26.79 12.76
CA GLY A 200 2.56 -26.64 13.49
C GLY A 200 1.35 -27.33 12.81
N PRO A 201 0.36 -27.78 13.59
CA PRO A 201 -0.83 -28.42 13.05
C PRO A 201 -1.63 -27.43 12.19
N GLN A 202 -1.98 -27.87 10.98
CA GLN A 202 -2.77 -27.09 10.03
C GLN A 202 -4.25 -27.14 10.46
N GLN A 203 -4.82 -26.00 10.78
CA GLN A 203 -6.30 -25.85 10.86
C GLN A 203 -6.84 -25.65 9.44
N THR A 204 -8.07 -26.05 9.16
CA THR A 204 -8.68 -25.88 7.85
C THR A 204 -9.02 -24.40 7.58
N VAL A 205 -8.58 -23.89 6.45
CA VAL A 205 -8.86 -22.52 5.96
C VAL A 205 -10.37 -22.26 5.89
N SER A 206 -11.15 -23.29 5.54
CA SER A 206 -12.61 -23.19 5.39
C SER A 206 -13.31 -22.81 6.70
N ALA A 207 -12.88 -23.32 7.84
CA ALA A 207 -13.50 -22.99 9.13
C ALA A 207 -13.26 -21.51 9.52
N ALA A 208 -12.06 -20.97 9.26
CA ALA A 208 -11.77 -19.58 9.53
C ALA A 208 -12.52 -18.62 8.59
N LEU A 209 -12.68 -18.99 7.33
CA LEU A 209 -13.48 -18.22 6.36
C LEU A 209 -14.97 -18.24 6.72
N ALA A 210 -15.52 -19.37 7.13
CA ALA A 210 -16.92 -19.47 7.56
C ALA A 210 -17.20 -18.60 8.81
N GLU A 211 -16.24 -18.55 9.74
CA GLU A 211 -16.35 -17.74 10.96
C GLU A 211 -16.47 -16.23 10.64
N VAL A 212 -15.62 -15.72 9.73
CA VAL A 212 -15.64 -14.30 9.38
C VAL A 212 -16.74 -13.93 8.41
N ALA A 213 -17.19 -14.87 7.56
CA ALA A 213 -18.27 -14.64 6.61
C ALA A 213 -19.61 -14.28 7.30
N CYS A 214 -19.83 -14.77 8.51
CA CYS A 214 -21.03 -14.48 9.32
C CYS A 214 -20.83 -13.30 10.28
N ASP A 215 -19.60 -12.78 10.46
CA ASP A 215 -19.36 -11.72 11.43
C ASP A 215 -19.52 -10.32 10.82
N LYS A 216 -20.58 -9.62 11.27
CA LYS A 216 -20.84 -8.22 10.87
C LYS A 216 -19.65 -7.30 11.12
N SER A 217 -18.86 -7.53 12.18
CA SER A 217 -17.69 -6.71 12.48
C SER A 217 -16.59 -6.86 11.43
N PHE A 218 -16.43 -8.05 10.85
CA PHE A 218 -15.48 -8.27 9.76
C PHE A 218 -15.89 -7.53 8.48
N HIS A 219 -17.17 -7.59 8.13
CA HIS A 219 -17.68 -6.86 6.96
C HIS A 219 -17.57 -5.35 7.12
N LEU A 220 -17.87 -4.81 8.31
CA LEU A 220 -17.71 -3.39 8.58
C LEU A 220 -16.24 -2.96 8.49
N LEU A 221 -15.32 -3.79 8.99
CA LEU A 221 -13.88 -3.54 8.88
C LEU A 221 -13.40 -3.60 7.42
N PHE A 222 -13.90 -4.58 6.63
CA PHE A 222 -13.61 -4.72 5.21
C PHE A 222 -14.04 -3.46 4.42
N TRP A 223 -15.30 -3.03 4.60
CA TRP A 223 -15.83 -1.85 3.92
C TRP A 223 -15.20 -0.54 4.41
N GLY A 224 -14.87 -0.46 5.69
CA GLY A 224 -14.10 0.67 6.20
C GLY A 224 -12.70 0.75 5.56
N TYR A 225 -12.02 -0.39 5.42
CA TYR A 225 -10.70 -0.42 4.80
C TYR A 225 -10.74 -0.22 3.27
N PHE A 226 -11.84 -0.60 2.62
CA PHE A 226 -12.15 -0.20 1.24
C PHE A 226 -12.13 1.33 1.08
N VAL A 227 -12.75 2.07 2.00
CA VAL A 227 -12.74 3.55 1.96
C VAL A 227 -11.33 4.10 2.12
N CYS A 228 -10.48 3.47 2.95
CA CYS A 228 -9.08 3.84 3.03
C CYS A 228 -8.40 3.75 1.66
N GLY A 229 -8.59 2.62 0.96
CA GLY A 229 -8.05 2.42 -0.38
C GLY A 229 -8.50 3.49 -1.37
N PHE A 230 -9.79 3.78 -1.38
CA PHE A 230 -10.36 4.81 -2.23
C PHE A 230 -9.69 6.17 -2.00
N GLN A 231 -9.68 6.66 -0.76
CA GLN A 231 -9.17 7.98 -0.42
C GLN A 231 -7.66 8.10 -0.66
N VAL A 232 -6.89 7.13 -0.17
CA VAL A 232 -5.43 7.16 -0.23
C VAL A 232 -4.94 7.12 -1.67
N VAL A 233 -5.46 6.21 -2.48
CA VAL A 233 -4.91 6.04 -3.84
C VAL A 233 -5.48 7.09 -4.80
N PHE A 234 -6.74 7.54 -4.62
CA PHE A 234 -7.26 8.71 -5.32
C PHE A 234 -6.37 9.93 -5.10
N ILE A 235 -6.07 10.28 -3.86
CA ILE A 235 -5.19 11.41 -3.54
C ILE A 235 -3.78 11.18 -4.12
N ALA A 236 -3.20 10.00 -3.94
CA ALA A 236 -1.84 9.71 -4.42
C ALA A 236 -1.69 9.91 -5.93
N VAL A 237 -2.72 9.55 -6.71
CA VAL A 237 -2.66 9.58 -8.18
C VAL A 237 -3.13 10.93 -8.74
N HIS A 238 -4.25 11.47 -8.25
CA HIS A 238 -4.88 12.64 -8.85
C HIS A 238 -4.51 13.98 -8.21
N PHE A 239 -4.02 13.99 -6.96
CA PHE A 239 -3.72 15.24 -6.26
C PHE A 239 -2.63 16.09 -6.94
N PRO A 240 -1.50 15.52 -7.44
CA PRO A 240 -0.52 16.30 -8.19
C PRO A 240 -1.14 16.99 -9.42
N SER A 241 -1.93 16.26 -10.21
CA SER A 241 -2.61 16.80 -11.38
C SER A 241 -3.67 17.83 -11.02
N PHE A 242 -4.44 17.62 -9.96
CA PHE A 242 -5.40 18.57 -9.43
C PHE A 242 -4.75 19.92 -9.08
N LEU A 243 -3.58 19.90 -8.43
CA LEU A 243 -2.85 21.12 -8.09
C LEU A 243 -2.36 21.87 -9.33
N MET A 244 -1.86 21.13 -10.33
CA MET A 244 -1.46 21.73 -11.61
C MET A 244 -2.66 22.33 -12.37
N ASP A 245 -3.85 21.72 -12.30
CA ASP A 245 -5.08 22.26 -12.91
C ASP A 245 -5.57 23.52 -12.19
N LYS A 246 -5.21 23.72 -10.92
CA LYS A 246 -5.42 24.98 -10.17
C LYS A 246 -4.34 26.03 -10.45
N GLY A 247 -3.44 25.81 -11.41
CA GLY A 247 -2.37 26.75 -11.80
C GLY A 247 -1.13 26.71 -10.89
N LEU A 248 -1.03 25.72 -10.01
CA LEU A 248 0.12 25.57 -9.13
C LEU A 248 1.26 24.81 -9.83
N PRO A 249 2.52 25.05 -9.48
CA PRO A 249 3.66 24.42 -10.14
C PRO A 249 3.70 22.89 -9.89
N ALA A 250 4.19 22.13 -10.88
CA ALA A 250 4.25 20.65 -10.84
C ALA A 250 5.05 20.12 -9.63
N ASN A 251 6.15 20.81 -9.28
CA ASN A 251 6.98 20.42 -8.13
C ASN A 251 6.21 20.46 -6.80
N LEU A 252 5.15 21.30 -6.68
CA LEU A 252 4.34 21.37 -5.47
C LEU A 252 3.55 20.06 -5.27
N GLY A 253 3.05 19.45 -6.35
CA GLY A 253 2.36 18.15 -6.29
C GLY A 253 3.28 17.03 -5.78
N MET A 254 4.51 16.98 -6.29
CA MET A 254 5.56 16.07 -5.81
C MET A 254 5.87 16.31 -4.32
N GLN A 255 6.13 17.57 -3.93
CA GLN A 255 6.43 17.93 -2.55
C GLN A 255 5.28 17.58 -1.59
N ALA A 256 4.04 17.80 -2.03
CA ALA A 256 2.85 17.46 -1.27
C ALA A 256 2.78 15.97 -0.95
N ILE A 257 2.93 15.10 -1.95
CA ILE A 257 2.89 13.65 -1.76
C ILE A 257 4.12 13.14 -1.00
N ALA A 258 5.30 13.74 -1.21
CA ALA A 258 6.49 13.43 -0.40
C ALA A 258 6.27 13.76 1.09
N LEU A 259 5.68 14.92 1.36
CA LEU A 259 5.36 15.36 2.72
C LEU A 259 4.34 14.43 3.39
N VAL A 260 3.33 13.94 2.64
CA VAL A 260 2.42 12.89 3.10
C VAL A 260 3.20 11.65 3.57
N GLY A 261 4.18 11.18 2.78
CA GLY A 261 5.02 10.04 3.14
C GLY A 261 5.82 10.28 4.43
N LEU A 262 6.39 11.47 4.59
CA LEU A 262 7.15 11.84 5.77
C LEU A 262 6.27 11.83 7.04
N PHE A 263 5.14 12.52 7.01
CA PHE A 263 4.23 12.61 8.16
C PHE A 263 3.49 11.28 8.43
N ASN A 264 3.40 10.39 7.45
CA ASN A 264 2.86 9.04 7.64
C ASN A 264 3.70 8.19 8.61
N ILE A 265 5.00 8.43 8.69
CA ILE A 265 5.87 7.76 9.69
C ILE A 265 5.37 8.08 11.10
N LEU A 266 5.17 9.37 11.39
CA LEU A 266 4.65 9.82 12.68
C LEU A 266 3.25 9.30 12.95
N GLY A 267 2.35 9.38 11.95
CA GLY A 267 0.96 8.96 12.07
C GLY A 267 0.82 7.46 12.36
N SER A 268 1.55 6.62 11.64
CA SER A 268 1.54 5.17 11.85
C SER A 268 2.06 4.78 13.24
N PHE A 269 3.11 5.47 13.72
CA PHE A 269 3.63 5.26 15.07
C PHE A 269 2.61 5.65 16.14
N LEU A 270 2.03 6.85 16.02
CA LEU A 270 1.00 7.34 16.95
C LEU A 270 -0.24 6.43 16.98
N ALA A 271 -0.71 5.98 15.80
CA ALA A 271 -1.84 5.07 15.70
C ALA A 271 -1.57 3.73 16.38
N GLY A 272 -0.37 3.17 16.17
CA GLY A 272 0.04 1.94 16.87
C GLY A 272 0.07 2.10 18.38
N TRP A 273 0.64 3.21 18.87
CA TRP A 273 0.74 3.51 20.30
C TRP A 273 -0.65 3.77 20.94
N LEU A 274 -1.50 4.56 20.28
CA LEU A 274 -2.87 4.82 20.74
C LEU A 274 -3.72 3.54 20.69
N GLY A 275 -3.56 2.69 19.66
CA GLY A 275 -4.27 1.42 19.52
C GLY A 275 -3.94 0.39 20.61
N GLY A 276 -2.80 0.56 21.30
CA GLY A 276 -2.48 -0.20 22.51
C GLY A 276 -3.21 0.29 23.79
N ARG A 277 -3.76 1.52 23.77
CA ARG A 277 -4.36 2.17 24.95
C ARG A 277 -5.87 2.39 24.84
N TYR A 278 -6.36 2.61 23.63
CA TYR A 278 -7.77 2.94 23.35
C TYR A 278 -8.40 1.91 22.43
N ALA A 279 -9.73 1.85 22.42
CA ALA A 279 -10.48 1.00 21.51
C ALA A 279 -10.23 1.42 20.06
N LYS A 280 -9.78 0.45 19.24
CA LYS A 280 -9.31 0.69 17.87
C LYS A 280 -10.42 1.18 16.95
N LYS A 281 -11.67 0.76 17.20
CA LYS A 281 -12.85 1.19 16.44
C LYS A 281 -13.09 2.70 16.54
N TYR A 282 -12.91 3.29 17.72
CA TYR A 282 -13.06 4.73 17.89
C TYR A 282 -11.92 5.51 17.25
N LEU A 283 -10.69 4.98 17.31
CA LEU A 283 -9.55 5.57 16.64
C LEU A 283 -9.72 5.51 15.10
N LEU A 284 -10.19 4.39 14.56
CA LEU A 284 -10.51 4.26 13.13
C LEU A 284 -11.62 5.24 12.73
N SER A 285 -12.71 5.31 13.48
CA SER A 285 -13.78 6.29 13.25
C SER A 285 -13.25 7.73 13.27
N ALA A 286 -12.44 8.09 14.27
CA ALA A 286 -11.84 9.41 14.39
C ALA A 286 -10.92 9.74 13.19
N ILE A 287 -10.12 8.79 12.71
CA ILE A 287 -9.26 8.99 11.53
C ILE A 287 -10.11 9.29 10.29
N TYR A 288 -11.16 8.51 10.02
CA TYR A 288 -11.97 8.69 8.82
C TYR A 288 -12.76 9.99 8.84
N ILE A 289 -13.35 10.36 9.99
CA ILE A 289 -14.06 11.65 10.09
C ILE A 289 -13.08 12.82 9.98
N SER A 290 -11.90 12.73 10.60
CA SER A 290 -10.86 13.76 10.49
C SER A 290 -10.39 13.95 9.04
N ARG A 291 -10.26 12.87 8.26
CA ARG A 291 -9.95 12.97 6.82
C ARG A 291 -11.07 13.70 6.06
N SER A 292 -12.34 13.35 6.30
CA SER A 292 -13.47 14.01 5.63
C SER A 292 -13.53 15.49 5.97
N VAL A 293 -13.35 15.85 7.24
CA VAL A 293 -13.30 17.26 7.67
C VAL A 293 -12.12 17.98 7.04
N LEU A 294 -10.92 17.39 7.07
CA LEU A 294 -9.72 17.98 6.50
C LEU A 294 -9.86 18.24 4.99
N ILE A 295 -10.38 17.26 4.24
CA ILE A 295 -10.63 17.42 2.79
C ILE A 295 -11.65 18.53 2.56
N SER A 296 -12.76 18.58 3.32
CA SER A 296 -13.77 19.61 3.18
C SER A 296 -13.20 21.00 3.46
N VAL A 297 -12.44 21.16 4.53
CA VAL A 297 -11.79 22.43 4.89
C VAL A 297 -10.80 22.86 3.80
N PHE A 298 -9.97 21.93 3.28
CA PHE A 298 -9.01 22.21 2.22
C PHE A 298 -9.68 22.71 0.94
N LEU A 299 -10.81 22.12 0.56
CA LEU A 299 -11.54 22.52 -0.67
C LEU A 299 -12.32 23.84 -0.51
N LEU A 300 -12.73 24.19 0.71
CA LEU A 300 -13.45 25.44 1.00
C LEU A 300 -12.51 26.65 1.14
N LEU A 301 -11.25 26.42 1.46
CA LEU A 301 -10.24 27.46 1.60
C LEU A 301 -9.50 27.73 0.28
N PRO A 302 -8.89 28.92 0.10
CA PRO A 302 -8.04 29.18 -1.06
C PRO A 302 -6.90 28.14 -1.15
N ILE A 303 -6.77 27.53 -2.33
CA ILE A 303 -5.71 26.54 -2.60
C ILE A 303 -4.42 27.30 -2.92
N THR A 304 -3.54 27.38 -1.94
CA THR A 304 -2.23 28.05 -2.01
C THR A 304 -1.13 27.05 -1.68
N PRO A 305 0.14 27.32 -2.00
CA PRO A 305 1.24 26.44 -1.56
C PRO A 305 1.22 26.18 -0.05
N PHE A 306 0.91 27.16 0.77
CA PHE A 306 0.82 27.01 2.22
C PHE A 306 -0.30 26.05 2.62
N SER A 307 -1.53 26.23 2.09
CA SER A 307 -2.65 25.33 2.42
C SER A 307 -2.39 23.89 1.93
N VAL A 308 -1.69 23.72 0.80
CA VAL A 308 -1.26 22.42 0.29
C VAL A 308 -0.28 21.74 1.25
N TYR A 309 0.72 22.45 1.76
CA TYR A 309 1.67 21.87 2.74
C TYR A 309 0.99 21.50 4.05
N VAL A 310 0.11 22.35 4.58
CA VAL A 310 -0.66 22.06 5.80
C VAL A 310 -1.56 20.85 5.60
N PHE A 311 -2.31 20.82 4.49
CA PHE A 311 -3.14 19.67 4.12
C PHE A 311 -2.30 18.38 4.05
N SER A 312 -1.17 18.42 3.34
CA SER A 312 -0.29 17.27 3.13
C SER A 312 0.32 16.75 4.43
N ALA A 313 0.70 17.63 5.33
CA ALA A 313 1.22 17.25 6.64
C ALA A 313 0.14 16.54 7.49
N ILE A 314 -1.06 17.13 7.58
CA ILE A 314 -2.14 16.56 8.41
C ILE A 314 -2.68 15.28 7.79
N ILE A 315 -2.95 15.26 6.47
CA ILE A 315 -3.41 14.04 5.80
C ILE A 315 -2.34 12.95 5.89
N GLY A 316 -1.06 13.30 5.88
CA GLY A 316 0.06 12.39 6.07
C GLY A 316 0.02 11.69 7.42
N VAL A 317 -0.24 12.39 8.51
CA VAL A 317 -0.45 11.79 9.83
C VAL A 317 -1.62 10.80 9.82
N LEU A 318 -2.68 11.09 9.08
CA LEU A 318 -3.86 10.24 8.97
C LEU A 318 -3.70 9.12 7.91
N TRP A 319 -2.66 9.16 7.04
CA TRP A 319 -2.54 8.42 5.77
C TRP A 319 -2.73 6.92 5.90
N LEU A 320 -1.77 6.22 6.52
CA LEU A 320 -1.84 4.78 6.77
C LEU A 320 -1.97 4.46 8.27
N SER A 321 -2.39 5.42 9.08
CA SER A 321 -2.67 5.23 10.50
C SER A 321 -3.77 4.19 10.76
N THR A 322 -4.59 3.90 9.75
CA THR A 322 -5.59 2.84 9.79
C THR A 322 -4.97 1.44 9.76
N VAL A 323 -3.77 1.26 9.19
CA VAL A 323 -3.13 -0.06 8.99
C VAL A 323 -2.84 -0.77 10.33
N PRO A 324 -2.10 -0.17 11.30
CA PRO A 324 -1.82 -0.83 12.56
C PRO A 324 -3.08 -1.08 13.40
N LEU A 325 -4.07 -0.19 13.30
CA LEU A 325 -5.33 -0.34 14.02
C LEU A 325 -6.18 -1.47 13.44
N THR A 326 -6.32 -1.55 12.12
CA THR A 326 -7.04 -2.62 11.42
C THR A 326 -6.41 -3.98 11.69
N ASN A 327 -5.09 -4.09 11.53
CA ASN A 327 -4.36 -5.33 11.81
C ASN A 327 -4.46 -5.72 13.29
N GLY A 328 -4.36 -4.75 14.19
CA GLY A 328 -4.52 -4.95 15.62
C GLY A 328 -5.92 -5.42 15.99
N LEU A 329 -6.96 -4.92 15.31
CA LEU A 329 -8.35 -5.33 15.54
C LEU A 329 -8.58 -6.76 15.03
N VAL A 330 -8.08 -7.10 13.83
CA VAL A 330 -8.13 -8.47 13.28
C VAL A 330 -7.44 -9.44 14.22
N GLY A 331 -6.20 -9.13 14.67
CA GLY A 331 -5.46 -9.99 15.59
C GLY A 331 -6.11 -10.17 16.96
N HIS A 332 -6.73 -9.09 17.49
CA HIS A 332 -7.40 -9.13 18.79
C HIS A 332 -8.71 -9.92 18.75
N ARG A 333 -9.54 -9.72 17.71
CA ARG A 333 -10.86 -10.34 17.61
C ARG A 333 -10.82 -11.79 17.14
N TYR A 334 -10.02 -12.08 16.09
CA TYR A 334 -9.98 -13.38 15.42
C TYR A 334 -8.77 -14.25 15.81
N GLY A 335 -7.85 -13.68 16.60
CA GLY A 335 -6.63 -14.35 17.03
C GLY A 335 -5.51 -14.31 16.01
N LEU A 336 -4.31 -14.71 16.45
CA LEU A 336 -3.08 -14.58 15.65
C LEU A 336 -2.93 -15.69 14.59
N ARG A 337 -3.68 -16.78 14.72
CA ARG A 337 -3.50 -17.98 13.89
C ARG A 337 -3.79 -17.76 12.40
N TYR A 338 -4.83 -16.99 12.07
CA TYR A 338 -5.25 -16.65 10.71
C TYR A 338 -5.07 -15.18 10.37
N MET A 339 -4.38 -14.45 11.22
CA MET A 339 -4.25 -13.00 11.11
C MET A 339 -3.76 -12.58 9.71
N ALA A 340 -2.75 -13.26 9.16
CA ALA A 340 -2.21 -12.92 7.85
C ALA A 340 -3.25 -13.09 6.73
N MET A 341 -4.00 -14.20 6.74
CA MET A 341 -5.05 -14.47 5.75
C MET A 341 -6.21 -13.47 5.85
N LEU A 342 -6.71 -13.25 7.07
CA LEU A 342 -7.84 -12.34 7.30
C LEU A 342 -7.47 -10.89 7.01
N THR A 343 -6.26 -10.47 7.39
CA THR A 343 -5.71 -9.16 7.00
C THR A 343 -5.57 -9.04 5.48
N GLY A 344 -5.17 -10.12 4.80
CA GLY A 344 -5.12 -10.17 3.34
C GLY A 344 -6.48 -9.95 2.68
N ILE A 345 -7.56 -10.53 3.23
CA ILE A 345 -8.92 -10.31 2.73
C ILE A 345 -9.34 -8.85 2.93
N VAL A 346 -9.09 -8.29 4.12
CA VAL A 346 -9.38 -6.87 4.40
C VAL A 346 -8.55 -5.96 3.49
N PHE A 347 -7.28 -6.31 3.23
CA PHE A 347 -6.42 -5.59 2.29
C PHE A 347 -6.92 -5.68 0.84
N PHE A 348 -7.52 -6.80 0.44
CA PHE A 348 -8.16 -6.90 -0.87
C PHE A 348 -9.34 -5.91 -0.99
N GLY A 349 -10.12 -5.73 0.09
CA GLY A 349 -11.12 -4.66 0.15
C GLY A 349 -10.53 -3.26 -0.11
N HIS A 350 -9.38 -2.97 0.52
CA HIS A 350 -8.63 -1.73 0.26
C HIS A 350 -8.25 -1.59 -1.22
N GLN A 351 -7.82 -2.65 -1.87
CA GLN A 351 -7.41 -2.59 -3.27
C GLN A 351 -8.60 -2.43 -4.23
N ILE A 352 -9.78 -2.96 -3.91
CA ILE A 352 -11.03 -2.65 -4.63
C ILE A 352 -11.36 -1.16 -4.49
N GLY A 353 -11.23 -0.61 -3.28
CA GLY A 353 -11.41 0.82 -3.04
C GLY A 353 -10.41 1.66 -3.83
N ALA A 354 -9.14 1.25 -3.84
CA ALA A 354 -8.07 1.90 -4.61
C ALA A 354 -8.37 1.90 -6.12
N PHE A 355 -8.84 0.76 -6.65
CA PHE A 355 -9.28 0.66 -8.04
C PHE A 355 -10.36 1.71 -8.36
N LEU A 356 -11.43 1.72 -7.57
CA LEU A 356 -12.55 2.63 -7.81
C LEU A 356 -12.16 4.10 -7.62
N GLY A 357 -11.33 4.41 -6.61
CA GLY A 357 -10.90 5.78 -6.37
C GLY A 357 -10.08 6.36 -7.51
N VAL A 358 -9.16 5.59 -8.06
CA VAL A 358 -8.33 6.03 -9.19
C VAL A 358 -9.14 6.09 -10.48
N TRP A 359 -9.87 5.03 -10.81
CA TRP A 359 -10.65 4.96 -12.04
C TRP A 359 -11.72 6.05 -12.10
N LEU A 360 -12.55 6.15 -11.06
CA LEU A 360 -13.61 7.17 -11.00
C LEU A 360 -13.04 8.59 -11.05
N GLY A 361 -11.87 8.82 -10.42
CA GLY A 361 -11.20 10.12 -10.52
C GLY A 361 -10.90 10.53 -11.97
N GLY A 362 -10.40 9.59 -12.78
CA GLY A 362 -10.15 9.81 -14.21
C GLY A 362 -11.42 10.01 -15.01
N VAL A 363 -12.39 9.09 -14.86
CA VAL A 363 -13.71 9.17 -15.57
C VAL A 363 -14.44 10.46 -15.27
N ILE A 364 -14.50 10.85 -13.98
CA ILE A 364 -15.18 12.09 -13.56
C ILE A 364 -14.48 13.29 -14.20
N PHE A 365 -13.16 13.34 -14.14
CA PHE A 365 -12.42 14.46 -14.72
C PHE A 365 -12.63 14.56 -16.23
N ASP A 366 -12.53 13.46 -16.97
CA ASP A 366 -12.68 13.48 -18.43
C ASP A 366 -14.10 13.89 -18.87
N ARG A 367 -15.13 13.61 -18.04
CA ARG A 367 -16.52 14.00 -18.33
C ARG A 367 -16.90 15.40 -17.88
N THR A 368 -16.29 15.90 -16.81
CA THR A 368 -16.72 17.14 -16.15
C THR A 368 -15.68 18.27 -16.19
N GLY A 369 -14.42 17.95 -16.52
CA GLY A 369 -13.28 18.88 -16.42
C GLY A 369 -12.88 19.20 -14.98
N SER A 370 -13.45 18.52 -13.97
CA SER A 370 -13.21 18.79 -12.55
C SER A 370 -13.13 17.51 -11.72
N TYR A 371 -12.41 17.59 -10.58
CA TYR A 371 -12.38 16.54 -9.56
C TYR A 371 -13.43 16.74 -8.44
N ASP A 372 -14.29 17.75 -8.50
CA ASP A 372 -15.18 18.14 -7.39
C ASP A 372 -16.10 17.00 -6.96
N MET A 373 -16.66 16.25 -7.92
CA MET A 373 -17.51 15.09 -7.61
C MET A 373 -16.68 13.96 -6.97
N ALA A 374 -15.44 13.73 -7.41
CA ALA A 374 -14.58 12.70 -6.84
C ALA A 374 -14.19 13.03 -5.37
N TRP A 375 -13.92 14.30 -5.09
CA TRP A 375 -13.71 14.79 -3.73
C TRP A 375 -14.97 14.64 -2.86
N ALA A 376 -16.15 14.98 -3.38
CA ALA A 376 -17.43 14.82 -2.66
C ALA A 376 -17.70 13.34 -2.31
N ILE A 377 -17.47 12.42 -3.25
CA ILE A 377 -17.56 10.98 -3.02
C ILE A 377 -16.56 10.56 -1.92
N SER A 378 -15.31 11.03 -1.98
CA SER A 378 -14.28 10.74 -0.98
C SER A 378 -14.69 11.17 0.43
N ILE A 379 -15.27 12.37 0.57
CA ILE A 379 -15.81 12.90 1.83
C ILE A 379 -16.95 12.03 2.35
N ALA A 380 -17.94 11.73 1.49
CA ALA A 380 -19.10 10.92 1.86
C ALA A 380 -18.71 9.51 2.31
N LEU A 381 -17.79 8.86 1.59
CA LEU A 381 -17.24 7.56 1.96
C LEU A 381 -16.49 7.63 3.29
N GLY A 382 -15.74 8.69 3.57
CA GLY A 382 -15.07 8.87 4.86
C GLY A 382 -16.04 8.96 6.03
N VAL A 383 -17.14 9.70 5.88
CA VAL A 383 -18.24 9.73 6.86
C VAL A 383 -18.88 8.36 7.02
N PHE A 384 -19.17 7.67 5.91
CA PHE A 384 -19.69 6.30 5.94
C PHE A 384 -18.76 5.35 6.70
N ALA A 385 -17.46 5.38 6.44
CA ALA A 385 -16.50 4.55 7.16
C ALA A 385 -16.43 4.91 8.64
N ALA A 386 -16.43 6.21 8.99
CA ALA A 386 -16.42 6.66 10.38
C ALA A 386 -17.61 6.07 11.17
N LEU A 387 -18.81 6.19 10.62
CA LEU A 387 -20.03 5.64 11.22
C LEU A 387 -20.02 4.10 11.24
N GLY A 388 -19.53 3.47 10.18
CA GLY A 388 -19.44 2.01 10.06
C GLY A 388 -18.47 1.37 11.07
N HIS A 389 -17.47 2.08 11.56
CA HIS A 389 -16.58 1.55 12.59
C HIS A 389 -17.17 1.54 14.00
N LEU A 390 -18.12 2.41 14.31
CA LEU A 390 -18.70 2.52 15.66
C LEU A 390 -19.35 1.23 16.17
N PRO A 391 -20.16 0.48 15.38
CA PRO A 391 -20.80 -0.74 15.86
C PRO A 391 -19.88 -1.98 15.88
N ILE A 392 -18.61 -1.87 15.45
CA ILE A 392 -17.66 -2.98 15.49
C ILE A 392 -17.48 -3.48 16.92
N ARG A 393 -17.57 -4.79 17.10
CA ARG A 393 -17.28 -5.46 18.37
C ARG A 393 -15.81 -5.86 18.42
N GLU A 394 -15.05 -5.34 19.38
CA GLU A 394 -13.62 -5.68 19.52
C GLU A 394 -13.38 -6.94 20.36
N ALA A 395 -14.33 -7.33 21.20
CA ALA A 395 -14.18 -8.53 22.03
C ALA A 395 -13.81 -9.75 21.19
N PRO A 396 -12.85 -10.60 21.66
CA PRO A 396 -12.50 -11.83 20.97
C PRO A 396 -13.72 -12.69 20.69
N LEU A 397 -13.78 -13.31 19.50
CA LEU A 397 -14.78 -14.31 19.18
C LEU A 397 -14.54 -15.52 20.10
N VAL A 398 -15.56 -15.86 20.89
CA VAL A 398 -15.54 -17.03 21.76
C VAL A 398 -15.58 -18.27 20.86
N LYS A 399 -14.47 -19.02 20.82
CA LYS A 399 -14.46 -20.30 20.10
C LYS A 399 -15.29 -21.30 20.91
N VAL A 400 -16.41 -21.73 20.35
CA VAL A 400 -17.12 -22.91 20.88
C VAL A 400 -16.15 -24.10 20.73
N PRO A 401 -15.82 -24.81 21.83
CA PRO A 401 -14.98 -26.00 21.73
C PRO A 401 -15.68 -26.99 20.78
N GLN A 402 -15.00 -27.40 19.71
CA GLN A 402 -15.50 -28.52 18.93
C GLN A 402 -15.45 -29.78 19.80
N PRO A 403 -16.52 -30.57 19.89
CA PRO A 403 -16.46 -31.84 20.57
C PRO A 403 -15.35 -32.68 19.94
N ALA A 404 -14.54 -33.33 20.80
CA ALA A 404 -13.50 -34.22 20.35
C ALA A 404 -14.11 -35.25 19.38
N PRO A 405 -13.44 -35.56 18.26
CA PRO A 405 -13.90 -36.65 17.42
C PRO A 405 -13.99 -37.94 18.23
N ALA A 406 -15.13 -38.57 18.19
CA ALA A 406 -15.42 -39.82 18.89
C ALA A 406 -14.57 -40.98 18.34
#